data_d34f5ce2e0ac864a57f0c7681491a13f
#
_entry.id   d34f5ce2e0ac864a57f0c7681491a13f
#
_cell.length_a   1.000
_cell.length_b   1.000
_cell.length_c   1.000
_cell.angle_alpha   90.00
_cell.angle_beta   90.00
_cell.angle_gamma   90.00
#
_symmetry.space_group_name_H-M   'P 1'
#
loop_
_entity.id
_entity.type
_entity.pdbx_description
1 polymer ?
#
loop_
_entity_poly.entity_id
_entity_poly.type
_entity_poly.pdbx_seq_one_letter_code
_entity_poly.pdbx_strand_id
1 'polypeptide(L)'
;MSKIAIIGAGPCGLSMLRAFEHLENKGEKIPEIVCFEKQEDWGGLWNYNWRTGSDQYGDPVHNSMYRYLWSNGPKECLEFADYSFDEHFGKPIPSFPPREVLHCLLYTSPSPRDRTRSRMPSSA
;
A
#
# COMPACT_ATOMS: atom_id res chain seq x y z
N MET A 1 11.11 -22.76 -10.80
CA MET A 1 10.39 -21.47 -10.84
C MET A 1 11.05 -20.56 -9.82
N SER A 2 11.39 -19.33 -10.18
CA SER A 2 11.90 -18.37 -9.21
C SER A 2 10.77 -17.87 -8.32
N LYS A 3 11.11 -17.57 -7.05
CA LYS A 3 10.17 -16.98 -6.08
C LYS A 3 10.68 -15.60 -5.68
N ILE A 4 9.77 -14.66 -5.52
CA ILE A 4 10.07 -13.30 -5.08
C ILE A 4 9.29 -13.02 -3.80
N ALA A 5 10.00 -12.53 -2.78
CA ALA A 5 9.42 -12.02 -1.56
C ALA A 5 9.43 -10.49 -1.59
N ILE A 6 8.26 -9.88 -1.41
CA ILE A 6 8.11 -8.44 -1.23
C ILE A 6 7.92 -8.19 0.26
N ILE A 7 8.76 -7.36 0.85
CA ILE A 7 8.70 -7.06 2.28
C ILE A 7 8.07 -5.69 2.47
N GLY A 8 6.87 -5.68 3.02
CA GLY A 8 6.06 -4.51 3.26
C GLY A 8 5.04 -4.22 2.16
N ALA A 9 3.79 -4.00 2.55
CA ALA A 9 2.67 -3.64 1.67
C ALA A 9 2.30 -2.14 1.80
N GLY A 10 3.29 -1.30 1.93
CA GLY A 10 3.17 0.15 1.75
C GLY A 10 3.08 0.51 0.25
N PRO A 11 3.05 1.81 -0.09
CA PRO A 11 2.92 2.25 -1.48
C PRO A 11 3.93 1.61 -2.44
N CYS A 12 5.18 1.44 -2.02
CA CYS A 12 6.22 0.80 -2.85
C CYS A 12 5.94 -0.69 -3.08
N GLY A 13 5.56 -1.43 -2.04
CA GLY A 13 5.21 -2.85 -2.17
C GLY A 13 3.97 -3.04 -3.06
N LEU A 14 2.98 -2.19 -2.90
CA LEU A 14 1.77 -2.21 -3.73
C LEU A 14 2.09 -1.87 -5.19
N SER A 15 2.97 -0.90 -5.43
CA SER A 15 3.42 -0.57 -6.80
C SER A 15 4.14 -1.75 -7.47
N MET A 16 4.95 -2.47 -6.71
CA MET A 16 5.63 -3.66 -7.22
C MET A 16 4.65 -4.79 -7.54
N LEU A 17 3.69 -5.07 -6.66
CA LEU A 17 2.63 -6.05 -6.91
C LEU A 17 1.82 -5.70 -8.16
N ARG A 18 1.46 -4.42 -8.30
CA ARG A 18 0.75 -3.92 -9.48
C ARG A 18 1.54 -4.08 -10.77
N ALA A 19 2.85 -3.84 -10.74
CA ALA A 19 3.72 -4.02 -11.90
C ALA A 19 3.74 -5.48 -12.36
N PHE A 20 3.82 -6.43 -11.43
CA PHE A 20 3.77 -7.86 -11.76
C PHE A 20 2.39 -8.29 -12.27
N GLU A 21 1.32 -7.81 -11.67
CA GLU A 21 -0.04 -8.05 -12.15
C GLU A 21 -0.23 -7.56 -13.59
N HIS A 22 0.34 -6.39 -13.90
CA HIS A 22 0.28 -5.84 -15.25
C HIS A 22 1.01 -6.71 -16.27
N LEU A 23 2.16 -7.28 -15.89
CA LEU A 23 2.89 -8.24 -16.73
C LEU A 23 2.09 -9.53 -16.93
N GLU A 24 1.51 -10.06 -15.85
CA GLU A 24 0.67 -11.27 -15.92
C GLU A 24 -0.55 -11.07 -16.83
N ASN A 25 -1.21 -9.91 -16.73
CA ASN A 25 -2.36 -9.55 -17.57
C ASN A 25 -1.97 -9.40 -19.05
N LYS A 26 -0.69 -9.12 -19.35
CA LYS A 26 -0.14 -9.14 -20.71
C LYS A 26 0.25 -10.54 -21.21
N GLY A 27 0.04 -11.57 -20.39
CA GLY A 27 0.41 -12.95 -20.71
C GLY A 27 1.88 -13.29 -20.48
N GLU A 28 2.62 -12.40 -19.82
CA GLU A 28 4.02 -12.66 -19.46
C GLU A 28 4.10 -13.68 -18.32
N LYS A 29 5.12 -14.53 -18.40
CA LYS A 29 5.38 -15.51 -17.35
C LYS A 29 6.06 -14.81 -16.18
N ILE A 30 5.36 -14.68 -15.07
CA ILE A 30 5.89 -14.08 -13.85
C ILE A 30 6.32 -15.15 -12.84
N PRO A 31 7.26 -14.83 -11.92
CA PRO A 31 7.61 -15.71 -10.81
C PRO A 31 6.46 -15.81 -9.80
N GLU A 32 6.54 -16.80 -8.91
CA GLU A 32 5.68 -16.85 -7.72
C GLU A 32 6.03 -15.67 -6.79
N ILE A 33 5.02 -14.90 -6.40
CA ILE A 33 5.22 -13.70 -5.58
C ILE A 33 4.48 -13.83 -4.26
N VAL A 34 5.20 -13.56 -3.16
CA VAL A 34 4.61 -13.49 -1.81
C VAL A 34 4.94 -12.13 -1.22
N CYS A 35 3.93 -11.42 -0.76
CA CYS A 35 4.09 -10.16 -0.05
C CYS A 35 3.89 -10.37 1.45
N PHE A 36 4.88 -9.95 2.24
CA PHE A 36 4.86 -10.00 3.70
C PHE A 36 4.58 -8.61 4.24
N GLU A 37 3.57 -8.49 5.09
CA GLU A 37 3.19 -7.25 5.75
C GLU A 37 3.15 -7.46 7.26
N LYS A 38 3.72 -6.51 8.01
CA LYS A 38 3.74 -6.54 9.47
C LYS A 38 2.38 -6.14 10.05
N GLN A 39 1.73 -5.15 9.46
CA GLN A 39 0.43 -4.67 9.91
C GLN A 39 -0.69 -5.63 9.49
N GLU A 40 -1.85 -5.47 10.11
CA GLU A 40 -3.05 -6.27 9.77
C GLU A 40 -3.57 -5.97 8.37
N ASP A 41 -3.24 -4.78 7.84
CA ASP A 41 -3.69 -4.33 6.54
C ASP A 41 -2.60 -3.57 5.79
N TRP A 42 -2.80 -3.37 4.52
CA TRP A 42 -1.88 -2.67 3.62
C TRP A 42 -2.06 -1.15 3.67
N GLY A 43 -1.15 -0.45 2.98
CA GLY A 43 -1.13 1.00 2.94
C GLY A 43 0.06 1.60 3.69
N GLY A 44 0.82 0.78 4.43
CA GLY A 44 2.00 1.24 5.17
C GLY A 44 1.65 2.35 6.16
N LEU A 45 2.39 3.47 6.13
CA LEU A 45 2.14 4.63 6.99
C LEU A 45 0.79 5.31 6.74
N TRP A 46 0.21 5.15 5.54
CA TRP A 46 -1.09 5.73 5.19
C TRP A 46 -2.26 4.99 5.82
N ASN A 47 -2.03 3.76 6.29
CA ASN A 47 -2.97 3.03 7.13
C ASN A 47 -2.86 3.55 8.57
N TYR A 48 -3.69 4.56 8.90
CA TYR A 48 -3.66 5.23 10.19
C TYR A 48 -4.06 4.31 11.33
N ASN A 49 -3.24 4.32 12.38
CA ASN A 49 -3.57 3.72 13.66
C ASN A 49 -3.39 4.77 14.77
N TRP A 50 -4.39 4.93 15.63
CA TRP A 50 -4.36 5.85 16.77
C TRP A 50 -3.50 5.32 17.95
N ARG A 51 -3.18 4.03 17.95
CA ARG A 51 -2.42 3.40 19.03
C ARG A 51 -0.98 3.87 19.05
N THR A 52 -0.47 4.04 20.26
CA THR A 52 0.95 4.30 20.55
C THR A 52 1.50 3.18 21.42
N GLY A 53 2.82 3.06 21.48
CA GLY A 53 3.49 2.00 22.24
C GLY A 53 3.58 0.70 21.45
N SER A 54 2.83 -0.33 21.87
CA SER A 54 2.82 -1.63 21.21
C SER A 54 1.46 -1.98 20.64
N ASP A 55 1.44 -2.74 19.57
CA ASP A 55 0.24 -3.29 18.96
C ASP A 55 -0.31 -4.50 19.78
N GLN A 56 -1.36 -5.11 19.28
CA GLN A 56 -1.98 -6.28 19.93
C GLN A 56 -1.10 -7.54 19.93
N TYR A 57 0.00 -7.52 19.20
CA TYR A 57 0.96 -8.62 19.13
C TYR A 57 2.25 -8.33 19.91
N GLY A 58 2.32 -7.17 20.57
CA GLY A 58 3.48 -6.73 21.34
C GLY A 58 4.56 -6.03 20.53
N ASP A 59 4.31 -5.78 19.24
CA ASP A 59 5.26 -5.08 18.37
C ASP A 59 5.18 -3.56 18.56
N PRO A 60 6.32 -2.84 18.53
CA PRO A 60 6.30 -1.39 18.60
C PRO A 60 5.49 -0.79 17.44
N VAL A 61 4.59 0.11 17.76
CA VAL A 61 3.85 0.90 16.78
C VAL A 61 4.72 2.07 16.34
N HIS A 62 5.33 1.94 15.17
CA HIS A 62 6.09 3.02 14.52
C HIS A 62 5.20 3.71 13.48
N ASN A 63 4.43 4.68 13.93
CA ASN A 63 3.57 5.45 13.03
C ASN A 63 3.73 6.93 13.32
N SER A 64 4.27 7.68 12.35
CA SER A 64 4.36 9.13 12.40
C SER A 64 3.10 9.83 11.86
N MET A 65 2.12 9.05 11.40
CA MET A 65 0.86 9.54 10.89
C MET A 65 -0.03 10.06 12.01
N TYR A 66 -0.70 11.17 11.79
CA TYR A 66 -1.71 11.70 12.70
C TYR A 66 -3.07 11.87 11.98
N ARG A 67 -4.13 11.92 12.77
CA ARG A 67 -5.50 11.78 12.28
C ARG A 67 -5.88 12.78 11.19
N TYR A 68 -5.47 14.02 11.33
CA TYR A 68 -5.84 15.11 10.40
C TYR A 68 -4.68 15.56 9.52
N LEU A 69 -3.79 14.63 9.18
CA LEU A 69 -2.68 14.93 8.28
C LEU A 69 -3.20 15.21 6.87
N TRP A 70 -2.67 16.27 6.30
CA TRP A 70 -2.78 16.59 4.88
C TRP A 70 -1.45 16.31 4.19
N SER A 71 -1.51 15.83 2.96
CA SER A 71 -0.30 15.63 2.19
C SER A 71 0.45 16.96 1.98
N ASN A 72 1.75 16.94 2.20
CA ASN A 72 2.66 18.02 1.84
C ASN A 72 3.26 17.86 0.44
N GLY A 73 2.94 16.76 -0.24
CA GLY A 73 3.26 16.52 -1.64
C GLY A 73 2.00 16.62 -2.50
N PRO A 74 2.13 17.12 -3.75
CA PRO A 74 1.01 17.16 -4.67
C PRO A 74 0.57 15.75 -5.06
N LYS A 75 -0.73 15.56 -5.30
CA LYS A 75 -1.32 14.27 -5.68
C LYS A 75 -0.64 13.65 -6.90
N GLU A 76 -0.22 14.48 -7.83
CA GLU A 76 0.43 14.10 -9.08
C GLU A 76 1.78 13.38 -8.86
N CYS A 77 2.38 13.56 -7.67
CA CYS A 77 3.60 12.86 -7.26
C CYS A 77 3.32 11.65 -6.34
N LEU A 78 2.07 11.42 -5.98
CA LEU A 78 1.65 10.41 -5.00
C LEU A 78 0.77 9.32 -5.62
N GLU A 79 0.34 9.49 -6.85
CA GLU A 79 -0.48 8.54 -7.59
C GLU A 79 0.38 7.48 -8.29
N PHE A 80 -0.27 6.42 -8.74
CA PHE A 80 0.38 5.43 -9.61
C PHE A 80 0.51 6.00 -11.03
N ALA A 81 1.57 5.61 -11.74
CA ALA A 81 1.81 6.08 -13.09
C ALA A 81 0.69 5.74 -14.09
N ASP A 82 -0.05 4.69 -13.80
CA ASP A 82 -1.14 4.15 -14.61
C ASP A 82 -2.51 4.24 -13.94
N TYR A 83 -2.63 4.95 -12.80
CA TYR A 83 -3.88 5.12 -12.08
C TYR A 83 -3.85 6.37 -11.20
N SER A 84 -4.45 7.43 -11.68
CA SER A 84 -4.47 8.73 -11.02
C SER A 84 -5.58 8.86 -9.97
N PHE A 85 -5.45 9.86 -9.09
CA PHE A 85 -6.52 10.22 -8.16
C PHE A 85 -7.78 10.69 -8.88
N ASP A 86 -7.64 11.50 -9.92
CA ASP A 86 -8.77 12.03 -10.67
C ASP A 86 -9.55 10.92 -11.37
N GLU A 87 -8.84 9.92 -11.88
CA GLU A 87 -9.44 8.71 -12.44
C GLU A 87 -10.16 7.88 -11.35
N HIS A 88 -9.51 7.71 -10.20
CA HIS A 88 -10.08 6.97 -9.07
C HIS A 88 -11.39 7.57 -8.56
N PHE A 89 -11.45 8.88 -8.42
CA PHE A 89 -12.65 9.58 -7.94
C PHE A 89 -13.62 9.98 -9.04
N GLY A 90 -13.28 9.77 -10.30
CA GLY A 90 -14.08 10.15 -11.46
C GLY A 90 -14.26 11.66 -11.64
N LYS A 91 -13.43 12.46 -10.98
CA LYS A 91 -13.43 13.93 -11.02
C LYS A 91 -12.10 14.49 -10.52
N PRO A 92 -11.74 15.71 -10.94
CA PRO A 92 -10.58 16.41 -10.37
C PRO A 92 -10.73 16.61 -8.87
N ILE A 93 -9.65 16.38 -8.12
CA ILE A 93 -9.55 16.68 -6.70
C ILE A 93 -8.42 17.67 -6.43
N PRO A 94 -8.40 18.37 -5.26
CA PRO A 94 -7.30 19.25 -4.90
C PRO A 94 -5.94 18.55 -4.89
N SER A 95 -4.87 19.26 -5.28
CA SER A 95 -3.51 18.71 -5.39
C SER A 95 -2.92 18.23 -4.06
N PHE A 96 -3.35 18.78 -2.95
CA PHE A 96 -2.87 18.37 -1.61
C PHE A 96 -4.02 17.69 -0.85
N PRO A 97 -4.22 16.38 -1.02
CA PRO A 97 -5.33 15.69 -0.41
C PRO A 97 -5.08 15.34 1.06
N PRO A 98 -6.14 15.18 1.85
CA PRO A 98 -6.02 14.63 3.20
C PRO A 98 -5.62 13.15 3.17
N ARG A 99 -5.08 12.68 4.25
CA ARG A 99 -4.61 11.29 4.46
C ARG A 99 -5.60 10.23 3.97
N GLU A 100 -6.87 10.41 4.28
CA GLU A 100 -7.92 9.45 3.95
C GLU A 100 -8.08 9.25 2.44
N VAL A 101 -7.87 10.28 1.66
CA VAL A 101 -7.93 10.23 0.20
C VAL A 101 -6.79 9.39 -0.37
N LEU A 102 -5.57 9.57 0.16
CA LEU A 102 -4.41 8.75 -0.20
C LEU A 102 -4.62 7.29 0.19
N HIS A 103 -5.08 7.05 1.40
CA HIS A 103 -5.39 5.69 1.86
C HIS A 103 -6.47 5.04 0.98
N CYS A 104 -7.49 5.78 0.59
CA CYS A 104 -8.54 5.31 -0.29
C CYS A 104 -7.97 4.85 -1.64
N LEU A 105 -7.12 5.64 -2.28
CA LEU A 105 -6.46 5.25 -3.53
C LEU A 105 -5.66 3.96 -3.37
N LEU A 106 -4.83 3.86 -2.33
CA LEU A 106 -4.00 2.69 -2.07
C LEU A 106 -4.85 1.44 -1.77
N TYR A 107 -5.92 1.60 -1.02
CA TYR A 107 -6.75 0.50 -0.56
C TYR A 107 -7.68 -0.05 -1.64
N THR A 108 -8.22 0.81 -2.49
CA THR A 108 -9.20 0.45 -3.52
C THR A 108 -8.62 0.38 -4.93
N SER A 109 -7.36 0.77 -5.11
CA SER A 109 -6.65 0.54 -6.36
C SER A 109 -6.81 -0.94 -6.75
N PRO A 110 -7.09 -1.24 -8.02
CA PRO A 110 -7.14 -2.62 -8.47
C PRO A 110 -5.78 -3.26 -8.23
N SER A 111 -5.68 -3.95 -7.12
CA SER A 111 -4.48 -4.60 -6.62
C SER A 111 -4.79 -6.08 -6.44
N PRO A 112 -3.83 -6.96 -6.62
CA PRO A 112 -4.00 -8.40 -6.45
C PRO A 112 -4.30 -8.73 -4.98
N ARG A 113 -5.53 -8.48 -4.55
CA ARG A 113 -6.02 -8.78 -3.20
C ARG A 113 -5.96 -10.26 -2.85
N ASP A 114 -5.93 -11.10 -3.88
CA ASP A 114 -5.96 -12.56 -3.74
C ASP A 114 -4.59 -13.20 -3.61
N ARG A 115 -3.50 -12.41 -3.66
CA ARG A 115 -2.16 -12.93 -3.46
C ARG A 115 -1.86 -13.00 -1.97
N THR A 116 -1.49 -14.17 -1.53
CA THR A 116 -1.27 -14.62 -0.16
C THR A 116 -0.54 -13.57 0.69
N ARG A 117 -1.23 -12.98 1.64
CA ARG A 117 -0.62 -12.16 2.69
C ARG A 117 -0.13 -13.10 3.79
N SER A 118 1.13 -12.97 4.16
CA SER A 118 1.66 -13.59 5.36
C SER A 118 2.17 -12.50 6.29
N ARG A 119 1.71 -12.50 7.53
CA ARG A 119 2.25 -11.64 8.56
C ARG A 119 3.64 -12.12 8.94
N MET A 120 4.60 -11.20 9.00
CA MET A 120 5.93 -11.53 9.54
C MET A 120 5.85 -11.60 11.06
N PRO A 121 6.41 -12.66 11.70
CA PRO A 121 6.61 -12.67 13.14
C PRO A 121 7.56 -11.53 13.55
N SER A 122 7.31 -10.94 14.71
CA SER A 122 8.10 -9.82 15.26
C SER A 122 9.47 -10.22 15.78
N SER A 123 9.74 -11.51 15.87
CA SER A 123 11.00 -12.05 16.39
C SER A 123 11.66 -12.96 15.38
N ALA A 124 12.61 -12.41 14.70
CA ALA A 124 13.73 -13.16 14.11
C ALA A 124 15.01 -12.51 14.56
#